data_76c69ac1db7b25f720535288a53ef4b4
#
_entry.id   76c69ac1db7b25f720535288a53ef4b4
#
_cell.length_a   1.000
_cell.length_b   1.000
_cell.length_c   1.000
_cell.angle_alpha   90.00
_cell.angle_beta   90.00
_cell.angle_gamma   90.00
#
_symmetry.space_group_name_H-M   'P 1'
#
loop_
_entity.id
_entity.type
_entity.pdbx_description
1 polymer ?
#
loop_
_entity_poly.entity_id
_entity_poly.type
_entity_poly.pdbx_seq_one_letter_code
_entity_poly.pdbx_strand_id
1 'polypeptide(L)'
;MISEAVNNKKWSFINWKLVRKVVLGLIILGVILYFNARTPEKTSAVLSSTLRYAVPLILGALCGIFCERAGIVNIGIEGQMLLSAFLSYMTNVWTGNLLLSLLVGMLTGAIMGLFLAFLSIKLKLNQTIGGTVINILATGITGYFYQTGLTTQGKLWNIPLGPLAKIPLIGPVLFNNPPITYIAILLVIFSQVLLFHTRWGLRTRAVGEHPRAADTVGVDVFKIRYWNVIIGGVMAGLAGSFLTLEGVGMFERG
;
A
#
# COMPACT_ATOMS: atom_id res chain seq x y z
N MET A 1 1.11 -35.94 44.14
CA MET A 1 0.12 -34.99 43.55
C MET A 1 0.49 -33.52 43.69
N ILE A 2 1.14 -33.04 44.77
CA ILE A 2 1.51 -31.60 44.93
C ILE A 2 2.79 -31.24 44.17
N SER A 3 3.75 -32.16 43.96
CA SER A 3 5.00 -31.90 43.24
C SER A 3 4.86 -31.79 41.73
N GLU A 4 3.88 -32.44 41.11
CA GLU A 4 3.61 -32.37 39.69
C GLU A 4 2.90 -31.07 39.30
N ALA A 5 2.06 -30.50 40.17
CA ALA A 5 1.39 -29.23 39.96
C ALA A 5 2.35 -28.02 39.96
N VAL A 6 3.46 -28.12 40.71
CA VAL A 6 4.49 -27.04 40.79
C VAL A 6 5.39 -27.01 39.55
N ASN A 7 5.63 -28.19 38.95
CA ASN A 7 6.50 -28.27 37.78
C ASN A 7 5.81 -27.76 36.47
N ASN A 8 4.50 -27.93 36.37
CA ASN A 8 3.72 -27.46 35.22
C ASN A 8 3.52 -25.94 35.21
N LYS A 9 3.67 -25.26 36.36
CA LYS A 9 3.47 -23.79 36.45
C LYS A 9 4.70 -22.98 36.03
N LYS A 10 5.89 -23.57 36.00
CA LYS A 10 7.14 -22.87 35.57
C LYS A 10 7.32 -22.76 34.07
N TRP A 11 6.67 -23.57 33.25
CA TRP A 11 6.80 -23.53 31.78
C TRP A 11 5.74 -22.72 31.07
N SER A 12 4.72 -22.22 31.78
CA SER A 12 3.64 -21.40 31.21
C SER A 12 4.06 -19.94 30.85
N PHE A 13 5.26 -19.49 31.27
CA PHE A 13 5.76 -18.15 30.97
C PHE A 13 6.45 -18.03 29.59
N ILE A 14 6.75 -19.14 28.94
CA ILE A 14 7.35 -19.10 27.61
C ILE A 14 6.22 -19.03 26.58
N ASN A 15 6.02 -17.86 26.02
CA ASN A 15 5.06 -17.68 24.93
C ASN A 15 5.60 -18.37 23.66
N TRP A 16 5.26 -19.64 23.48
CA TRP A 16 5.70 -20.46 22.33
C TRP A 16 5.44 -19.80 20.98
N LYS A 17 4.40 -18.97 20.87
CA LYS A 17 4.13 -18.17 19.66
C LYS A 17 5.22 -17.12 19.42
N LEU A 18 5.74 -16.51 20.50
CA LEU A 18 6.82 -15.55 20.43
C LEU A 18 8.15 -16.24 20.08
N VAL A 19 8.45 -17.36 20.77
CA VAL A 19 9.66 -18.16 20.52
C VAL A 19 9.74 -18.61 19.07
N ARG A 20 8.64 -19.16 18.53
CA ARG A 20 8.57 -19.57 17.11
C ARG A 20 8.81 -18.42 16.15
N LYS A 21 8.27 -17.22 16.42
CA LYS A 21 8.52 -16.02 15.59
C LYS A 21 9.97 -15.57 15.64
N VAL A 22 10.58 -15.59 16.83
CA VAL A 22 12.00 -15.22 17.01
C VAL A 22 12.91 -16.22 16.31
N VAL A 23 12.66 -17.53 16.48
CA VAL A 23 13.45 -18.59 15.82
C VAL A 23 13.34 -18.46 14.28
N LEU A 24 12.13 -18.24 13.76
CA LEU A 24 11.93 -18.04 12.33
C LEU A 24 12.65 -16.79 11.81
N GLY A 25 12.63 -15.69 12.57
CA GLY A 25 13.37 -14.47 12.27
C GLY A 25 14.89 -14.70 12.25
N LEU A 26 15.43 -15.45 13.23
CA LEU A 26 16.84 -15.81 13.29
C LEU A 26 17.28 -16.72 12.14
N ILE A 27 16.43 -17.68 11.74
CA ILE A 27 16.69 -18.53 10.57
C ILE A 27 16.77 -17.69 9.30
N ILE A 28 15.80 -16.80 9.07
CA ILE A 28 15.79 -15.90 7.90
C ILE A 28 17.04 -15.02 7.89
N LEU A 29 17.38 -14.43 9.04
CA LEU A 29 18.58 -13.60 9.18
C LEU A 29 19.86 -14.41 8.90
N GLY A 30 19.96 -15.62 9.44
CA GLY A 30 21.08 -16.52 9.18
C GLY A 30 21.25 -16.88 7.70
N VAL A 31 20.14 -17.15 7.01
CA VAL A 31 20.14 -17.42 5.57
C VAL A 31 20.62 -16.20 4.78
N ILE A 32 20.12 -15.00 5.11
CA ILE A 32 20.53 -13.76 4.45
C ILE A 32 22.02 -13.51 4.66
N LEU A 33 22.54 -13.66 5.88
CA LEU A 33 23.95 -13.47 6.19
C LEU A 33 24.84 -14.50 5.50
N TYR A 34 24.39 -15.75 5.41
CA TYR A 34 25.13 -16.81 4.70
C TYR A 34 25.27 -16.49 3.21
N PHE A 35 24.17 -16.09 2.53
CA PHE A 35 24.21 -15.71 1.13
C PHE A 35 25.00 -14.42 0.89
N ASN A 36 24.89 -13.45 1.82
CA ASN A 36 25.67 -12.21 1.73
C ASN A 36 27.18 -12.46 1.83
N ALA A 37 27.61 -13.40 2.66
CA ALA A 37 29.02 -13.76 2.76
C ALA A 37 29.58 -14.42 1.48
N ARG A 38 28.73 -15.10 0.70
CA ARG A 38 29.14 -15.77 -0.55
C ARG A 38 28.96 -14.91 -1.80
N THR A 39 27.86 -14.15 -1.86
CA THR A 39 27.44 -13.37 -3.05
C THR A 39 26.80 -12.05 -2.62
N PRO A 40 27.57 -11.06 -2.12
CA PRO A 40 27.01 -9.84 -1.56
C PRO A 40 26.20 -9.02 -2.57
N GLU A 41 26.66 -8.94 -3.82
CA GLU A 41 25.96 -8.18 -4.88
C GLU A 41 24.60 -8.78 -5.22
N LYS A 42 24.52 -10.11 -5.36
CA LYS A 42 23.26 -10.80 -5.66
C LYS A 42 22.28 -10.70 -4.50
N THR A 43 22.76 -10.81 -3.27
CA THR A 43 21.94 -10.70 -2.06
C THR A 43 21.34 -9.29 -1.92
N SER A 44 22.15 -8.25 -2.10
CA SER A 44 21.66 -6.87 -2.08
C SER A 44 20.68 -6.58 -3.20
N ALA A 45 20.91 -7.10 -4.43
CA ALA A 45 19.98 -6.96 -5.55
C ALA A 45 18.63 -7.62 -5.29
N VAL A 46 18.62 -8.84 -4.75
CA VAL A 46 17.38 -9.56 -4.39
C VAL A 46 16.61 -8.81 -3.31
N LEU A 47 17.28 -8.35 -2.24
CA LEU A 47 16.62 -7.62 -1.16
C LEU A 47 16.06 -6.27 -1.64
N SER A 48 16.81 -5.53 -2.48
CA SER A 48 16.33 -4.28 -3.08
C SER A 48 15.10 -4.51 -3.97
N SER A 49 15.12 -5.56 -4.79
CA SER A 49 13.98 -5.94 -5.62
C SER A 49 12.77 -6.34 -4.76
N THR A 50 12.98 -7.08 -3.69
CA THR A 50 11.93 -7.47 -2.74
C THR A 50 11.26 -6.24 -2.13
N LEU A 51 12.05 -5.26 -1.67
CA LEU A 51 11.50 -4.00 -1.14
C LEU A 51 10.70 -3.26 -2.22
N ARG A 52 11.24 -3.19 -3.42
CA ARG A 52 10.60 -2.51 -4.56
C ARG A 52 9.25 -3.12 -4.91
N TYR A 53 9.15 -4.44 -5.01
CA TYR A 53 7.89 -5.14 -5.27
C TYR A 53 6.91 -5.11 -4.08
N ALA A 54 7.39 -4.88 -2.86
CA ALA A 54 6.54 -4.70 -1.70
C ALA A 54 5.82 -3.34 -1.68
N VAL A 55 6.36 -2.30 -2.33
CA VAL A 55 5.81 -0.94 -2.30
C VAL A 55 4.34 -0.87 -2.76
N PRO A 56 3.96 -1.37 -3.95
CA PRO A 56 2.56 -1.31 -4.39
C PRO A 56 1.63 -2.12 -3.48
N LEU A 57 2.11 -3.23 -2.90
CA LEU A 57 1.34 -4.02 -1.93
C LEU A 57 1.12 -3.25 -0.63
N ILE A 58 2.13 -2.56 -0.13
CA ILE A 58 2.03 -1.70 1.07
C ILE A 58 1.02 -0.57 0.84
N LEU A 59 1.10 0.12 -0.29
CA LEU A 59 0.18 1.21 -0.63
C LEU A 59 -1.25 0.71 -0.82
N GLY A 60 -1.44 -0.44 -1.47
CA GLY A 60 -2.74 -1.10 -1.60
C GLY A 60 -3.31 -1.53 -0.24
N ALA A 61 -2.47 -2.06 0.66
CA ALA A 61 -2.87 -2.41 2.02
C ALA A 61 -3.29 -1.16 2.83
N LEU A 62 -2.56 -0.05 2.70
CA LEU A 62 -2.95 1.22 3.32
C LEU A 62 -4.30 1.71 2.79
N CYS A 63 -4.56 1.61 1.48
CA CYS A 63 -5.89 1.90 0.91
C CYS A 63 -6.98 1.07 1.61
N GLY A 64 -6.79 -0.24 1.73
CA GLY A 64 -7.71 -1.13 2.44
C GLY A 64 -7.93 -0.71 3.89
N ILE A 65 -6.84 -0.44 4.63
CA ILE A 65 -6.90 -0.06 6.05
C ILE A 65 -7.73 1.23 6.24
N PHE A 66 -7.53 2.27 5.43
CA PHE A 66 -8.32 3.50 5.56
C PHE A 66 -9.81 3.28 5.28
N CYS A 67 -10.13 2.49 4.25
CA CYS A 67 -11.51 2.15 3.92
C CYS A 67 -12.17 1.31 5.03
N GLU A 68 -11.53 0.23 5.46
CA GLU A 68 -12.08 -0.70 6.46
C GLU A 68 -12.23 -0.05 7.83
N ARG A 69 -11.28 0.80 8.24
CA ARG A 69 -11.38 1.54 9.51
C ARG A 69 -12.53 2.54 9.53
N ALA A 70 -13.04 2.95 8.37
CA ALA A 70 -14.26 3.76 8.24
C ALA A 70 -15.55 2.93 8.02
N GLY A 71 -15.43 1.60 8.01
CA GLY A 71 -16.54 0.68 7.78
C GLY A 71 -16.96 0.53 6.32
N ILE A 72 -16.02 0.72 5.39
CA ILE A 72 -16.20 0.51 3.95
C ILE A 72 -15.21 -0.55 3.47
N VAL A 73 -15.70 -1.66 2.93
CA VAL A 73 -14.86 -2.70 2.33
C VAL A 73 -14.57 -2.31 0.87
N ASN A 74 -13.30 -2.12 0.54
CA ASN A 74 -12.87 -1.75 -0.81
C ASN A 74 -12.27 -2.96 -1.54
N ILE A 75 -13.09 -3.67 -2.33
CA ILE A 75 -12.63 -4.76 -3.21
C ILE A 75 -12.15 -4.20 -4.57
N GLY A 76 -12.43 -2.93 -4.85
CA GLY A 76 -12.05 -2.27 -6.10
C GLY A 76 -10.61 -1.72 -6.13
N ILE A 77 -9.75 -2.07 -5.17
CA ILE A 77 -8.36 -1.57 -5.09
C ILE A 77 -7.59 -1.90 -6.36
N GLU A 78 -7.76 -3.11 -6.90
CA GLU A 78 -7.11 -3.57 -8.12
C GLU A 78 -7.46 -2.68 -9.31
N GLY A 79 -8.75 -2.41 -9.53
CA GLY A 79 -9.21 -1.53 -10.61
C GLY A 79 -8.77 -0.07 -10.42
N GLN A 80 -8.74 0.40 -9.17
CA GLN A 80 -8.20 1.74 -8.85
C GLN A 80 -6.72 1.84 -9.22
N MET A 81 -5.93 0.83 -8.87
CA MET A 81 -4.50 0.74 -9.21
C MET A 81 -4.30 0.62 -10.73
N LEU A 82 -5.07 -0.24 -11.40
CA LEU A 82 -4.98 -0.48 -12.83
C LEU A 82 -5.26 0.79 -13.65
N LEU A 83 -6.37 1.48 -13.36
CA LEU A 83 -6.73 2.71 -14.07
C LEU A 83 -5.73 3.84 -13.79
N SER A 84 -5.24 3.94 -12.55
CA SER A 84 -4.23 4.93 -12.16
C SER A 84 -2.88 4.64 -12.84
N ALA A 85 -2.48 3.38 -12.94
CA ALA A 85 -1.30 2.94 -13.67
C ALA A 85 -1.38 3.35 -15.15
N PHE A 86 -2.54 3.08 -15.77
CA PHE A 86 -2.77 3.40 -17.17
C PHE A 86 -2.75 4.90 -17.45
N LEU A 87 -3.51 5.70 -16.70
CA LEU A 87 -3.57 7.15 -16.92
C LEU A 87 -2.24 7.86 -16.58
N SER A 88 -1.54 7.39 -15.54
CA SER A 88 -0.21 7.85 -15.22
C SER A 88 0.79 7.57 -16.35
N TYR A 89 0.74 6.34 -16.89
CA TYR A 89 1.53 5.93 -18.05
C TYR A 89 1.23 6.78 -19.29
N MET A 90 -0.03 6.93 -19.69
CA MET A 90 -0.44 7.73 -20.84
C MET A 90 -0.02 9.19 -20.70
N THR A 91 -0.17 9.78 -19.51
CA THR A 91 0.29 11.14 -19.23
C THR A 91 1.79 11.26 -19.42
N ASN A 92 2.58 10.27 -18.99
CA ASN A 92 4.01 10.27 -19.18
C ASN A 92 4.40 10.16 -20.67
N VAL A 93 3.75 9.28 -21.42
CA VAL A 93 3.99 9.13 -22.87
C VAL A 93 3.75 10.45 -23.61
N TRP A 94 2.70 11.19 -23.25
CA TRP A 94 2.35 12.43 -23.95
C TRP A 94 3.17 13.66 -23.51
N THR A 95 3.51 13.74 -22.22
CA THR A 95 4.12 14.96 -21.65
C THR A 95 5.60 14.81 -21.32
N GLY A 96 6.11 13.58 -21.19
CA GLY A 96 7.46 13.31 -20.70
C GLY A 96 7.70 13.71 -19.23
N ASN A 97 6.67 14.21 -18.52
CA ASN A 97 6.81 14.77 -17.18
C ASN A 97 6.39 13.74 -16.12
N LEU A 98 7.37 13.19 -15.41
CA LEU A 98 7.14 12.18 -14.37
C LEU A 98 6.31 12.69 -13.18
N LEU A 99 6.49 13.95 -12.77
CA LEU A 99 5.76 14.53 -11.67
C LEU A 99 4.27 14.71 -12.02
N LEU A 100 3.98 15.23 -13.22
CA LEU A 100 2.62 15.37 -13.71
C LEU A 100 1.93 14.01 -13.81
N SER A 101 2.63 13.00 -14.31
CA SER A 101 2.13 11.63 -14.42
C SER A 101 1.78 11.04 -13.07
N LEU A 102 2.61 11.26 -12.06
CA LEU A 102 2.36 10.83 -10.69
C LEU A 102 1.12 11.50 -10.11
N LEU A 103 0.99 12.82 -10.28
CA LEU A 103 -0.18 13.57 -9.81
C LEU A 103 -1.48 13.11 -10.49
N VAL A 104 -1.45 12.85 -11.79
CA VAL A 104 -2.61 12.32 -12.54
C VAL A 104 -2.99 10.94 -12.01
N GLY A 105 -2.02 10.06 -11.74
CA GLY A 105 -2.30 8.75 -11.15
C GLY A 105 -2.92 8.84 -9.76
N MET A 106 -2.42 9.73 -8.90
CA MET A 106 -3.02 9.99 -7.57
C MET A 106 -4.45 10.53 -7.68
N LEU A 107 -4.67 11.48 -8.59
CA LEU A 107 -5.99 12.07 -8.83
C LEU A 107 -6.97 11.02 -9.38
N THR A 108 -6.52 10.17 -10.29
CA THR A 108 -7.32 9.05 -10.82
C THR A 108 -7.75 8.12 -9.70
N GLY A 109 -6.83 7.72 -8.82
CA GLY A 109 -7.15 6.90 -7.66
C GLY A 109 -8.13 7.59 -6.71
N ALA A 110 -7.99 8.90 -6.47
CA ALA A 110 -8.93 9.70 -5.68
C ALA A 110 -10.33 9.71 -6.29
N ILE A 111 -10.45 9.91 -7.61
CA ILE A 111 -11.72 9.93 -8.35
C ILE A 111 -12.39 8.55 -8.27
N MET A 112 -11.64 7.48 -8.46
CA MET A 112 -12.17 6.12 -8.35
C MET A 112 -12.57 5.77 -6.91
N GLY A 113 -11.82 6.27 -5.91
CA GLY A 113 -12.20 6.19 -4.51
C GLY A 113 -13.51 6.96 -4.23
N LEU A 114 -13.63 8.18 -4.76
CA LEU A 114 -14.87 8.96 -4.66
C LEU A 114 -16.05 8.23 -5.33
N PHE A 115 -15.83 7.59 -6.47
CA PHE A 115 -16.83 6.79 -7.16
C PHE A 115 -17.30 5.59 -6.31
N LEU A 116 -16.35 4.85 -5.69
CA LEU A 116 -16.68 3.80 -4.72
C LEU A 116 -17.49 4.34 -3.54
N ALA A 117 -17.07 5.48 -2.98
CA ALA A 117 -17.78 6.13 -1.88
C ALA A 117 -19.21 6.51 -2.28
N PHE A 118 -19.38 7.05 -3.48
CA PHE A 118 -20.71 7.38 -4.02
C PHE A 118 -21.59 6.14 -4.14
N LEU A 119 -21.11 5.05 -4.72
CA LEU A 119 -21.86 3.80 -4.85
C LEU A 119 -22.23 3.21 -3.49
N SER A 120 -21.26 3.15 -2.56
CA SER A 120 -21.43 2.45 -1.28
C SER A 120 -22.17 3.28 -0.24
N ILE A 121 -21.96 4.61 -0.21
CA ILE A 121 -22.48 5.48 0.84
C ILE A 121 -23.79 6.14 0.42
N LYS A 122 -23.83 6.74 -0.78
CA LYS A 122 -25.01 7.48 -1.25
C LYS A 122 -26.06 6.54 -1.84
N LEU A 123 -25.66 5.63 -2.72
CA LEU A 123 -26.57 4.66 -3.34
C LEU A 123 -26.82 3.43 -2.46
N LYS A 124 -26.07 3.27 -1.36
CA LYS A 124 -26.18 2.13 -0.41
C LYS A 124 -26.11 0.77 -1.10
N LEU A 125 -25.37 0.68 -2.21
CA LEU A 125 -25.11 -0.58 -2.91
C LEU A 125 -24.24 -1.49 -2.06
N ASN A 126 -24.32 -2.79 -2.31
CA ASN A 126 -23.39 -3.75 -1.73
C ASN A 126 -21.95 -3.38 -2.13
N GLN A 127 -21.08 -3.21 -1.13
CA GLN A 127 -19.70 -2.75 -1.30
C GLN A 127 -18.88 -3.70 -2.18
N THR A 128 -19.16 -5.01 -2.09
CA THR A 128 -18.51 -6.02 -2.94
C THR A 128 -18.87 -5.81 -4.41
N ILE A 129 -20.16 -5.59 -4.70
CA ILE A 129 -20.64 -5.31 -6.06
C ILE A 129 -20.02 -4.00 -6.57
N GLY A 130 -20.02 -2.94 -5.76
CA GLY A 130 -19.40 -1.65 -6.12
C GLY A 130 -17.91 -1.78 -6.47
N GLY A 131 -17.16 -2.54 -5.68
CA GLY A 131 -15.74 -2.81 -5.96
C GLY A 131 -15.53 -3.60 -7.24
N THR A 132 -16.33 -4.65 -7.48
CA THR A 132 -16.26 -5.45 -8.70
C THR A 132 -16.57 -4.61 -9.94
N VAL A 133 -17.58 -3.73 -9.89
CA VAL A 133 -17.90 -2.79 -10.98
C VAL A 133 -16.70 -1.90 -11.30
N ILE A 134 -15.98 -1.41 -10.30
CA ILE A 134 -14.77 -0.61 -10.50
C ILE A 134 -13.69 -1.42 -11.22
N ASN A 135 -13.46 -2.68 -10.84
CA ASN A 135 -12.47 -3.54 -11.48
C ASN A 135 -12.82 -3.79 -12.96
N ILE A 136 -14.08 -4.12 -13.25
CA ILE A 136 -14.57 -4.33 -14.63
C ILE A 136 -14.46 -3.04 -15.45
N LEU A 137 -14.86 -1.91 -14.89
CA LEU A 137 -14.76 -0.60 -15.54
C LEU A 137 -13.30 -0.26 -15.88
N ALA A 138 -12.40 -0.43 -14.92
CA ALA A 138 -10.97 -0.18 -15.12
C ALA A 138 -10.39 -1.08 -16.23
N THR A 139 -10.70 -2.37 -16.20
CA THR A 139 -10.25 -3.33 -17.23
C THR A 139 -10.82 -2.98 -18.60
N GLY A 140 -12.09 -2.58 -18.67
CA GLY A 140 -12.73 -2.17 -19.92
C GLY A 140 -12.11 -0.91 -20.53
N ILE A 141 -11.92 0.14 -19.71
CA ILE A 141 -11.31 1.41 -20.17
C ILE A 141 -9.87 1.18 -20.59
N THR A 142 -9.06 0.54 -19.76
CA THR A 142 -7.65 0.31 -20.06
C THR A 142 -7.47 -0.58 -21.29
N GLY A 143 -8.32 -1.62 -21.43
CA GLY A 143 -8.28 -2.50 -22.59
C GLY A 143 -8.70 -1.84 -23.91
N TYR A 144 -9.63 -0.89 -23.86
CA TYR A 144 -10.10 -0.16 -25.06
C TYR A 144 -9.07 0.86 -25.55
N PHE A 145 -8.46 1.62 -24.63
CA PHE A 145 -7.47 2.66 -24.98
C PHE A 145 -6.03 2.15 -25.05
N TYR A 146 -5.79 0.86 -24.81
CA TYR A 146 -4.45 0.29 -24.87
C TYR A 146 -3.85 0.38 -26.27
N GLN A 147 -2.62 0.89 -26.34
CA GLN A 147 -1.84 0.98 -27.57
C GLN A 147 -0.51 0.24 -27.35
N THR A 148 -0.19 -0.66 -28.26
CA THR A 148 1.06 -1.43 -28.23
C THR A 148 2.26 -0.58 -28.65
N GLY A 149 3.44 -0.87 -28.09
CA GLY A 149 4.70 -0.26 -28.53
C GLY A 149 5.03 1.11 -27.95
N LEU A 150 4.19 1.66 -27.07
CA LEU A 150 4.52 2.87 -26.34
C LEU A 150 5.33 2.53 -25.09
N THR A 151 6.31 3.37 -24.75
CA THR A 151 7.11 3.26 -23.53
C THR A 151 7.14 4.58 -22.78
N THR A 152 7.33 4.54 -21.46
CA THR A 152 7.47 5.75 -20.66
C THR A 152 8.73 6.52 -21.03
N GLN A 153 8.64 7.84 -21.03
CA GLN A 153 9.78 8.73 -21.20
C GLN A 153 10.47 8.95 -19.84
N GLY A 154 11.61 8.29 -19.64
CA GLY A 154 12.35 8.34 -18.38
C GLY A 154 11.76 7.44 -17.30
N LYS A 155 12.54 7.25 -16.25
CA LYS A 155 12.16 6.55 -15.02
C LYS A 155 12.48 7.43 -13.82
N LEU A 156 11.77 7.24 -12.72
CA LEU A 156 12.14 7.84 -11.44
C LEU A 156 13.51 7.30 -11.02
N TRP A 157 14.48 8.21 -10.87
CA TRP A 157 15.83 7.81 -10.48
C TRP A 157 15.92 7.47 -8.98
N ASN A 158 16.86 6.61 -8.65
CA ASN A 158 17.16 6.33 -7.26
C ASN A 158 17.79 7.55 -6.58
N ILE A 159 17.32 7.88 -5.39
CA ILE A 159 17.87 8.95 -4.57
C ILE A 159 18.74 8.30 -3.48
N PRO A 160 20.09 8.34 -3.61
CA PRO A 160 20.95 7.84 -2.55
C PRO A 160 20.92 8.80 -1.35
N LEU A 161 20.58 8.29 -0.18
CA LEU A 161 20.57 9.08 1.07
C LEU A 161 22.01 9.20 1.66
N GLY A 162 22.90 9.83 0.91
CA GLY A 162 24.24 10.19 1.35
C GLY A 162 25.08 9.02 1.87
N PRO A 163 25.79 9.17 3.01
CA PRO A 163 26.68 8.15 3.53
C PRO A 163 25.96 6.86 3.98
N LEU A 164 24.68 6.91 4.28
CA LEU A 164 23.88 5.73 4.67
C LEU A 164 23.73 4.73 3.52
N ALA A 165 23.74 5.20 2.27
CA ALA A 165 23.70 4.32 1.09
C ALA A 165 24.98 3.46 0.93
N LYS A 166 26.09 3.79 1.62
CA LYS A 166 27.36 3.05 1.56
C LYS A 166 27.46 1.91 2.56
N ILE A 167 26.49 1.76 3.47
CA ILE A 167 26.49 0.67 4.45
C ILE A 167 26.34 -0.66 3.71
N PRO A 168 27.25 -1.64 3.90
CA PRO A 168 27.15 -2.91 3.20
C PRO A 168 25.83 -3.61 3.53
N LEU A 169 25.16 -4.20 2.55
CA LEU A 169 23.89 -4.89 2.58
C LEU A 169 22.68 -3.96 2.80
N ILE A 170 22.65 -3.19 3.89
CA ILE A 170 21.50 -2.34 4.27
C ILE A 170 21.42 -1.07 3.42
N GLY A 171 22.57 -0.49 3.07
CA GLY A 171 22.67 0.76 2.32
C GLY A 171 21.95 0.72 0.98
N PRO A 172 22.31 -0.17 0.06
CA PRO A 172 21.66 -0.31 -1.23
C PRO A 172 20.17 -0.68 -1.13
N VAL A 173 19.79 -1.44 -0.10
CA VAL A 173 18.41 -1.93 0.07
C VAL A 173 17.46 -0.83 0.59
N LEU A 174 17.87 -0.07 1.60
CA LEU A 174 16.97 0.90 2.25
C LEU A 174 17.22 2.35 1.82
N PHE A 175 18.46 2.70 1.47
CA PHE A 175 18.88 4.09 1.26
C PHE A 175 19.26 4.44 -0.18
N ASN A 176 18.96 3.55 -1.14
CA ASN A 176 19.15 3.80 -2.56
C ASN A 176 17.92 3.36 -3.34
N ASN A 177 16.81 4.05 -3.11
CA ASN A 177 15.52 3.74 -3.71
C ASN A 177 14.92 4.97 -4.41
N PRO A 178 13.92 4.76 -5.29
CA PRO A 178 13.16 5.84 -5.88
C PRO A 178 12.28 6.60 -4.88
N PRO A 179 11.84 7.82 -5.23
CA PRO A 179 11.06 8.68 -4.33
C PRO A 179 9.79 8.03 -3.77
N ILE A 180 9.06 7.28 -4.60
CA ILE A 180 7.78 6.67 -4.19
C ILE A 180 8.00 5.62 -3.09
N THR A 181 9.11 4.90 -3.11
CA THR A 181 9.47 3.94 -2.06
C THR A 181 9.60 4.63 -0.69
N TYR A 182 10.29 5.78 -0.64
CA TYR A 182 10.40 6.56 0.60
C TYR A 182 9.06 7.13 1.04
N ILE A 183 8.26 7.63 0.09
CA ILE A 183 6.89 8.11 0.37
C ILE A 183 6.04 6.98 0.94
N ALA A 184 6.11 5.77 0.40
CA ALA A 184 5.36 4.63 0.92
C ALA A 184 5.73 4.29 2.38
N ILE A 185 7.03 4.28 2.71
CA ILE A 185 7.50 4.04 4.10
C ILE A 185 7.00 5.15 5.03
N LEU A 186 7.10 6.42 4.61
CA LEU A 186 6.58 7.55 5.38
C LEU A 186 5.07 7.48 5.56
N LEU A 187 4.32 7.06 4.53
CA LEU A 187 2.88 6.89 4.61
C LEU A 187 2.46 5.79 5.59
N VAL A 188 3.25 4.71 5.76
CA VAL A 188 2.99 3.70 6.80
C VAL A 188 3.05 4.34 8.18
N ILE A 189 4.13 5.09 8.48
CA ILE A 189 4.32 5.75 9.77
C ILE A 189 3.23 6.81 9.98
N PHE A 190 2.99 7.64 8.96
CA PHE A 190 1.96 8.68 9.00
C PHE A 190 0.55 8.10 9.23
N SER A 191 0.21 7.00 8.55
CA SER A 191 -1.07 6.32 8.70
C SER A 191 -1.25 5.75 10.10
N GLN A 192 -0.20 5.18 10.69
CA GLN A 192 -0.19 4.71 12.06
C GLN A 192 -0.50 5.86 13.04
N VAL A 193 0.20 6.98 12.92
CA VAL A 193 -0.01 8.15 13.77
C VAL A 193 -1.41 8.72 13.54
N LEU A 194 -1.79 8.91 12.27
CA LEU A 194 -3.07 9.50 11.90
C LEU A 194 -4.26 8.68 12.43
N LEU A 195 -4.25 7.35 12.25
CA LEU A 195 -5.37 6.49 12.65
C LEU A 195 -5.42 6.21 14.15
N PHE A 196 -4.28 6.17 14.85
CA PHE A 196 -4.27 5.74 16.25
C PHE A 196 -3.99 6.87 17.26
N HIS A 197 -3.36 7.97 16.84
CA HIS A 197 -2.93 9.03 17.75
C HIS A 197 -3.61 10.39 17.48
N THR A 198 -4.57 10.48 16.52
CA THR A 198 -5.28 11.74 16.24
C THR A 198 -6.77 11.67 16.53
N ARG A 199 -7.39 12.86 16.72
CA ARG A 199 -8.84 13.00 16.86
C ARG A 199 -9.59 12.52 15.61
N TRP A 200 -9.01 12.72 14.43
CA TRP A 200 -9.59 12.26 13.17
C TRP A 200 -9.62 10.73 13.09
N GLY A 201 -8.52 10.07 13.46
CA GLY A 201 -8.44 8.62 13.51
C GLY A 201 -9.38 8.00 14.55
N LEU A 202 -9.55 8.65 15.71
CA LEU A 202 -10.54 8.22 16.70
C LEU A 202 -11.96 8.24 16.12
N ARG A 203 -12.35 9.35 15.46
CA ARG A 203 -13.65 9.48 14.80
C ARG A 203 -13.82 8.43 13.69
N THR A 204 -12.79 8.20 12.89
CA THR A 204 -12.79 7.19 11.82
C THR A 204 -13.10 5.79 12.37
N ARG A 205 -12.42 5.39 13.44
CA ARG A 205 -12.65 4.07 14.09
C ARG A 205 -14.03 3.98 14.72
N ALA A 206 -14.49 5.03 15.41
CA ALA A 206 -15.83 5.08 15.98
C ALA A 206 -16.92 4.93 14.90
N VAL A 207 -16.76 5.60 13.74
CA VAL A 207 -17.66 5.49 12.59
C VAL A 207 -17.62 4.08 11.98
N GLY A 208 -16.46 3.43 11.96
CA GLY A 208 -16.33 2.07 11.43
C GLY A 208 -17.00 1.02 12.32
N GLU A 209 -16.82 1.13 13.64
CA GLU A 209 -17.34 0.16 14.61
C GLU A 209 -18.83 0.36 14.90
N HIS A 210 -19.24 1.60 15.23
CA HIS A 210 -20.62 1.91 15.61
C HIS A 210 -21.09 3.25 14.99
N PRO A 211 -21.45 3.28 13.69
CA PRO A 211 -21.79 4.53 13.00
C PRO A 211 -22.97 5.28 13.63
N ARG A 212 -24.00 4.55 14.14
CA ARG A 212 -25.13 5.17 14.81
C ARG A 212 -24.73 5.87 16.12
N ALA A 213 -23.87 5.24 16.92
CA ALA A 213 -23.38 5.84 18.16
C ALA A 213 -22.45 7.05 17.87
N ALA A 214 -21.67 7.02 16.81
CA ALA A 214 -20.85 8.15 16.38
C ALA A 214 -21.73 9.35 15.95
N ASP A 215 -22.83 9.09 15.27
CA ASP A 215 -23.79 10.11 14.84
C ASP A 215 -24.45 10.82 16.04
N THR A 216 -24.88 10.06 17.06
CA THR A 216 -25.53 10.65 18.26
C THR A 216 -24.63 11.60 19.05
N VAL A 217 -23.31 11.46 18.94
CA VAL A 217 -22.33 12.39 19.55
C VAL A 217 -21.85 13.48 18.59
N GLY A 218 -22.55 13.68 17.48
CA GLY A 218 -22.31 14.76 16.52
C GLY A 218 -21.17 14.54 15.52
N VAL A 219 -20.73 13.31 15.33
CA VAL A 219 -19.73 12.97 14.29
C VAL A 219 -20.43 12.76 12.96
N ASP A 220 -20.10 13.55 11.94
CA ASP A 220 -20.62 13.39 10.59
C ASP A 220 -20.07 12.11 9.93
N VAL A 221 -20.85 11.04 10.01
CA VAL A 221 -20.50 9.69 9.52
C VAL A 221 -20.20 9.71 8.02
N PHE A 222 -21.01 10.46 7.24
CA PHE A 222 -20.86 10.51 5.78
C PHE A 222 -19.53 11.15 5.40
N LYS A 223 -19.21 12.33 5.94
CA LYS A 223 -17.94 13.02 5.65
C LYS A 223 -16.74 12.16 6.02
N ILE A 224 -16.75 11.53 7.20
CA ILE A 224 -15.64 10.67 7.63
C ILE A 224 -15.44 9.51 6.65
N ARG A 225 -16.50 8.83 6.24
CA ARG A 225 -16.43 7.73 5.27
C ARG A 225 -15.91 8.19 3.91
N TYR A 226 -16.45 9.28 3.36
CA TYR A 226 -16.00 9.83 2.06
C TYR A 226 -14.50 10.15 2.08
N TRP A 227 -14.02 10.88 3.09
CA TRP A 227 -12.60 11.23 3.17
C TRP A 227 -11.67 10.03 3.30
N ASN A 228 -12.05 9.03 4.09
CA ASN A 228 -11.23 7.83 4.23
C ASN A 228 -11.12 7.05 2.91
N VAL A 229 -12.22 6.92 2.18
CA VAL A 229 -12.23 6.20 0.89
C VAL A 229 -11.45 6.99 -0.17
N ILE A 230 -11.54 8.32 -0.19
CA ILE A 230 -10.76 9.17 -1.10
C ILE A 230 -9.25 9.06 -0.78
N ILE A 231 -8.86 9.15 0.50
CA ILE A 231 -7.46 9.00 0.92
C ILE A 231 -6.94 7.61 0.54
N GLY A 232 -7.75 6.57 0.77
CA GLY A 232 -7.44 5.22 0.31
C GLY A 232 -7.23 5.16 -1.21
N GLY A 233 -8.12 5.80 -1.97
CA GLY A 233 -8.01 5.91 -3.42
C GLY A 233 -6.73 6.61 -3.88
N VAL A 234 -6.29 7.67 -3.21
CA VAL A 234 -4.99 8.33 -3.49
C VAL A 234 -3.83 7.37 -3.29
N MET A 235 -3.86 6.53 -2.24
CA MET A 235 -2.83 5.53 -1.99
C MET A 235 -2.82 4.43 -3.06
N ALA A 236 -4.00 3.97 -3.49
CA ALA A 236 -4.11 3.06 -4.63
C ALA A 236 -3.60 3.70 -5.93
N GLY A 237 -3.85 5.00 -6.11
CA GLY A 237 -3.34 5.79 -7.24
C GLY A 237 -1.82 5.87 -7.27
N LEU A 238 -1.19 6.10 -6.12
CA LEU A 238 0.27 6.04 -5.96
C LEU A 238 0.82 4.65 -6.27
N ALA A 239 0.15 3.60 -5.80
CA ALA A 239 0.55 2.21 -6.07
C ALA A 239 0.52 1.89 -7.58
N GLY A 240 -0.55 2.31 -8.27
CA GLY A 240 -0.67 2.14 -9.73
C GLY A 240 0.42 2.90 -10.49
N SER A 241 0.64 4.18 -10.15
CA SER A 241 1.69 5.00 -10.77
C SER A 241 3.09 4.42 -10.57
N PHE A 242 3.34 3.82 -9.40
CA PHE A 242 4.61 3.14 -9.12
C PHE A 242 4.86 2.01 -10.11
N LEU A 243 3.86 1.19 -10.41
CA LEU A 243 4.00 0.02 -11.29
C LEU A 243 4.47 0.42 -12.69
N THR A 244 3.97 1.51 -13.23
CA THR A 244 4.28 1.95 -14.61
C THR A 244 5.46 2.90 -14.69
N LEU A 245 5.60 3.87 -13.78
CA LEU A 245 6.66 4.88 -13.85
C LEU A 245 7.99 4.41 -13.27
N GLU A 246 7.97 3.43 -12.36
CA GLU A 246 9.16 2.94 -11.69
C GLU A 246 9.40 1.44 -11.93
N GLY A 247 8.34 0.63 -11.88
CA GLY A 247 8.45 -0.83 -12.00
C GLY A 247 8.93 -1.24 -13.38
N VAL A 248 8.04 -1.22 -14.37
CA VAL A 248 8.27 -1.81 -15.68
C VAL A 248 8.67 -0.76 -16.73
N GLY A 249 8.18 0.48 -16.62
CA GLY A 249 8.40 1.53 -17.62
C GLY A 249 7.58 1.33 -18.90
N MET A 250 6.59 0.47 -18.86
CA MET A 250 5.61 0.22 -19.90
C MET A 250 4.30 -0.23 -19.24
N PHE A 251 3.22 -0.20 -19.98
CA PHE A 251 1.94 -0.76 -19.58
C PHE A 251 1.66 -1.95 -20.50
N GLU A 252 1.42 -3.11 -19.91
CA GLU A 252 1.00 -4.31 -20.63
C GLU A 252 -0.42 -4.66 -20.17
N ARG A 253 -1.21 -5.11 -21.14
CA ARG A 253 -2.55 -5.63 -20.86
C ARG A 253 -2.40 -7.00 -20.24
N GLY A 254 -2.87 -7.14 -18.99
CA GLY A 254 -2.93 -8.43 -18.29
C GLY A 254 -4.08 -9.31 -18.78
#